data_c204beb4648854854a6e8911c401a616
#
_entry.id   c204beb4648854854a6e8911c401a616
#
_cell.length_a   1.000
_cell.length_b   1.000
_cell.length_c   1.000
_cell.angle_alpha   90.00
_cell.angle_beta   90.00
_cell.angle_gamma   90.00
#
_symmetry.space_group_name_H-M   'P 1'
#
loop_
_entity.id
_entity.type
_entity.pdbx_description
1 polymer ?
#
loop_
_entity_poly.entity_id
_entity_poly.type
_entity_poly.pdbx_seq_one_letter_code
_entity_poly.pdbx_strand_id
1 'polypeptide(L)'
;MEKEYAIGIDLGGTSVKYALIDNEGVFHFQGKLPSKADVSAEAVIGQLITAINEVKAFAEKQEFKIDGIGIGTPGIVDCTNRIVLGGAENIKGWENLHLADRIETETGIPALLGNDANLMGLGETMYGAGQGATHVVFLTVGTGIGGAVVIEGKL
;
A
#
# COMPACT_ATOMS: atom_id res chain seq x y z
N MET A 1 -15.03 -2.82 -20.16
CA MET A 1 -13.90 -3.60 -19.60
C MET A 1 -14.43 -4.36 -18.39
N GLU A 2 -13.94 -5.55 -18.17
CA GLU A 2 -14.24 -6.31 -16.95
C GLU A 2 -13.69 -5.52 -15.75
N LYS A 3 -14.43 -5.50 -14.63
CA LYS A 3 -13.96 -4.82 -13.42
C LYS A 3 -12.87 -5.66 -12.75
N GLU A 4 -11.74 -5.05 -12.53
CA GLU A 4 -10.60 -5.60 -11.79
C GLU A 4 -10.59 -4.98 -10.39
N TYR A 5 -10.34 -5.78 -9.36
CA TYR A 5 -10.35 -5.31 -7.98
C TYR A 5 -9.00 -5.56 -7.32
N ALA A 6 -8.51 -4.57 -6.60
CA ALA A 6 -7.28 -4.67 -5.84
C ALA A 6 -7.46 -4.19 -4.40
N ILE A 7 -6.69 -4.77 -3.49
CA ILE A 7 -6.54 -4.27 -2.13
C ILE A 7 -5.43 -3.21 -2.11
N GLY A 8 -5.75 -2.00 -1.68
CA GLY A 8 -4.77 -0.96 -1.38
C GLY A 8 -4.52 -0.87 0.11
N ILE A 9 -3.26 -0.84 0.52
CA ILE A 9 -2.84 -0.68 1.92
C ILE A 9 -1.88 0.49 2.05
N ASP A 10 -2.17 1.40 2.99
CA ASP A 10 -1.30 2.50 3.42
C ASP A 10 -0.84 2.23 4.86
N LEU A 11 0.41 1.82 5.02
CA LEU A 11 1.03 1.60 6.32
C LEU A 11 1.68 2.88 6.82
N GLY A 12 1.03 3.53 7.77
CA GLY A 12 1.59 4.66 8.51
C GLY A 12 2.16 4.26 9.89
N GLY A 13 2.87 5.19 10.52
CA GLY A 13 3.47 4.96 11.83
C GLY A 13 2.48 4.62 12.96
N THR A 14 1.22 5.04 12.86
CA THR A 14 0.20 4.82 13.90
C THR A 14 -0.97 3.98 13.43
N SER A 15 -1.20 3.89 12.13
CA SER A 15 -2.36 3.18 11.57
C SER A 15 -2.06 2.56 10.23
N VAL A 16 -2.74 1.46 9.95
CA VAL A 16 -2.90 0.85 8.63
C VAL A 16 -4.25 1.27 8.10
N LYS A 17 -4.28 1.96 6.95
CA LYS A 17 -5.51 2.21 6.19
C LYS A 17 -5.56 1.21 5.03
N TYR A 18 -6.73 0.75 4.69
CA TYR A 18 -6.89 -0.23 3.64
C TYR A 18 -8.23 -0.09 2.94
N ALA A 19 -8.26 -0.52 1.69
CA ALA A 19 -9.44 -0.42 0.86
C ALA A 19 -9.49 -1.52 -0.18
N LEU A 20 -10.71 -1.83 -0.66
CA LEU A 20 -10.93 -2.50 -1.94
C LEU A 20 -11.29 -1.45 -2.98
N ILE A 21 -10.51 -1.39 -4.05
CA ILE A 21 -10.69 -0.43 -5.14
C ILE A 21 -10.83 -1.18 -6.47
N ASP A 22 -11.63 -0.63 -7.40
CA ASP A 22 -11.67 -1.11 -8.77
C ASP A 22 -10.74 -0.31 -9.70
N ASN A 23 -10.60 -0.78 -10.93
CA ASN A 23 -9.77 -0.14 -11.97
C ASN A 23 -10.29 1.23 -12.45
N GLU A 24 -11.44 1.69 -11.96
CA GLU A 24 -11.98 3.03 -12.16
C GLU A 24 -11.63 3.97 -10.99
N GLY A 25 -10.97 3.45 -9.93
CA GLY A 25 -10.62 4.18 -8.71
C GLY A 25 -11.77 4.28 -7.70
N VAL A 26 -12.84 3.50 -7.87
CA VAL A 26 -13.98 3.50 -6.96
C VAL A 26 -13.67 2.64 -5.74
N PHE A 27 -13.89 3.20 -4.55
CA PHE A 27 -13.75 2.51 -3.28
C PHE A 27 -15.01 1.70 -2.97
N HIS A 28 -14.88 0.38 -2.85
CA HIS A 28 -15.96 -0.54 -2.48
C HIS A 28 -15.96 -0.89 -1.00
N PHE A 29 -14.80 -0.85 -0.37
CA PHE A 29 -14.60 -1.08 1.06
C PHE A 29 -13.45 -0.21 1.57
N GLN A 30 -13.55 0.26 2.80
CA GLN A 30 -12.48 1.01 3.47
C GLN A 30 -12.43 0.64 4.95
N GLY A 31 -11.22 0.56 5.48
CA GLY A 31 -11.00 0.29 6.88
C GLY A 31 -9.73 0.93 7.43
N LYS A 32 -9.60 0.90 8.73
CA LYS A 32 -8.44 1.42 9.46
C LYS A 32 -8.20 0.60 10.73
N LEU A 33 -6.94 0.21 10.95
CA LEU A 33 -6.48 -0.49 12.15
C LEU A 33 -5.27 0.22 12.76
N PRO A 34 -4.96 0.04 14.05
CA PRO A 34 -3.68 0.45 14.61
C PRO A 34 -2.54 -0.29 13.91
N SER A 35 -1.45 0.41 13.57
CA SER A 35 -0.30 -0.23 12.90
C SER A 35 0.51 -1.14 13.80
N LYS A 36 0.55 -0.85 15.11
CA LYS A 36 1.43 -1.51 16.10
C LYS A 36 2.92 -1.42 15.75
N ALA A 37 3.30 -0.34 15.05
CA ALA A 37 4.67 -0.09 14.63
C ALA A 37 5.65 0.03 15.82
N ASP A 38 5.18 0.51 16.96
CA ASP A 38 5.89 0.62 18.23
C ASP A 38 6.15 -0.74 18.91
N VAL A 39 5.47 -1.79 18.48
CA VAL A 39 5.60 -3.14 19.07
C VAL A 39 6.68 -3.96 18.36
N SER A 40 6.46 -4.31 17.10
CA SER A 40 7.41 -5.10 16.28
C SER A 40 6.95 -5.22 14.83
N ALA A 41 7.87 -5.63 13.94
CA ALA A 41 7.54 -5.99 12.55
C ALA A 41 6.47 -7.09 12.46
N GLU A 42 6.56 -8.13 13.28
CA GLU A 42 5.55 -9.21 13.29
C GLU A 42 4.15 -8.72 13.72
N ALA A 43 4.09 -7.76 14.66
CA ALA A 43 2.82 -7.16 15.05
C ALA A 43 2.22 -6.32 13.91
N VAL A 44 3.06 -5.60 13.16
CA VAL A 44 2.63 -4.86 11.95
C VAL A 44 2.12 -5.82 10.88
N ILE A 45 2.87 -6.87 10.56
CA ILE A 45 2.47 -7.90 9.57
C ILE A 45 1.13 -8.52 9.96
N GLY A 46 0.94 -8.83 11.24
CA GLY A 46 -0.35 -9.32 11.75
C GLY A 46 -1.51 -8.36 11.51
N GLN A 47 -1.27 -7.03 11.60
CA GLN A 47 -2.29 -6.03 11.27
C GLN A 47 -2.56 -5.94 9.76
N LEU A 48 -1.53 -6.07 8.91
CA LEU A 48 -1.69 -6.13 7.46
C LEU A 48 -2.55 -7.34 7.05
N ILE A 49 -2.25 -8.52 7.60
CA ILE A 49 -3.00 -9.75 7.34
C ILE A 49 -4.46 -9.60 7.81
N THR A 50 -4.68 -8.99 8.99
CA THR A 50 -6.03 -8.73 9.50
C THR A 50 -6.81 -7.83 8.54
N ALA A 51 -6.20 -6.73 8.09
CA ALA A 51 -6.79 -5.81 7.12
C ALA A 51 -7.16 -6.51 5.80
N ILE A 52 -6.23 -7.32 5.26
CA ILE A 52 -6.46 -8.09 4.04
C ILE A 52 -7.64 -9.07 4.21
N ASN A 53 -7.70 -9.78 5.33
CA ASN A 53 -8.78 -10.74 5.59
C ASN A 53 -10.16 -10.05 5.74
N GLU A 54 -10.23 -8.85 6.30
CA GLU A 54 -11.47 -8.07 6.34
C GLU A 54 -11.95 -7.71 4.92
N VAL A 55 -11.04 -7.27 4.06
CA VAL A 55 -11.37 -6.96 2.65
C VAL A 55 -11.77 -8.22 1.89
N LYS A 56 -11.06 -9.35 2.08
CA LYS A 56 -11.41 -10.64 1.47
C LYS A 56 -12.82 -11.08 1.84
N ALA A 57 -13.15 -11.02 3.14
CA ALA A 57 -14.49 -11.38 3.61
C ALA A 57 -15.60 -10.49 3.04
N PHE A 58 -15.31 -9.21 2.78
CA PHE A 58 -16.22 -8.33 2.07
C PHE A 58 -16.34 -8.70 0.58
N ALA A 59 -15.21 -8.87 -0.11
CA ALA A 59 -15.17 -9.20 -1.52
C ALA A 59 -15.90 -10.53 -1.83
N GLU A 60 -15.70 -11.55 -1.00
CA GLU A 60 -16.40 -12.84 -1.10
C GLU A 60 -17.94 -12.68 -1.05
N LYS A 61 -18.46 -11.83 -0.16
CA LYS A 61 -19.91 -11.57 -0.06
C LYS A 61 -20.47 -10.83 -1.27
N GLN A 62 -19.62 -10.09 -1.99
CA GLN A 62 -19.99 -9.34 -3.18
C GLN A 62 -19.66 -10.10 -4.47
N GLU A 63 -19.08 -11.30 -4.37
CA GLU A 63 -18.58 -12.10 -5.50
C GLU A 63 -17.52 -11.36 -6.34
N PHE A 64 -16.73 -10.47 -5.69
CA PHE A 64 -15.63 -9.74 -6.32
C PHE A 64 -14.35 -10.57 -6.28
N LYS A 65 -13.69 -10.71 -7.43
CA LYS A 65 -12.39 -11.36 -7.51
C LYS A 65 -11.29 -10.34 -7.26
N ILE A 66 -10.48 -10.57 -6.24
CA ILE A 66 -9.30 -9.74 -5.94
C ILE A 66 -8.13 -10.23 -6.80
N ASP A 67 -7.55 -9.33 -7.60
CA ASP A 67 -6.46 -9.64 -8.51
C ASP A 67 -5.07 -9.39 -7.90
N GLY A 68 -4.98 -8.53 -6.88
CA GLY A 68 -3.71 -8.23 -6.22
C GLY A 68 -3.82 -7.32 -5.01
N ILE A 69 -2.68 -7.15 -4.32
CA ILE A 69 -2.51 -6.27 -3.16
C ILE A 69 -1.40 -5.27 -3.46
N GLY A 70 -1.67 -3.98 -3.30
CA GLY A 70 -0.67 -2.92 -3.31
C GLY A 70 -0.42 -2.41 -1.89
N ILE A 71 0.85 -2.39 -1.45
CA ILE A 71 1.21 -1.96 -0.09
C ILE A 71 2.16 -0.76 -0.16
N GLY A 72 1.69 0.38 0.32
CA GLY A 72 2.51 1.54 0.64
C GLY A 72 3.11 1.39 2.04
N THR A 73 4.43 1.46 2.15
CA THR A 73 5.15 1.33 3.41
C THR A 73 6.14 2.48 3.58
N PRO A 74 6.39 2.93 4.82
CA PRO A 74 7.49 3.86 5.06
C PRO A 74 8.83 3.18 4.76
N GLY A 75 9.84 4.00 4.47
CA GLY A 75 11.22 3.56 4.23
C GLY A 75 11.58 3.45 2.76
N ILE A 76 12.75 2.88 2.51
CA ILE A 76 13.30 2.66 1.17
C ILE A 76 12.86 1.30 0.69
N VAL A 77 12.19 1.25 -0.44
CA VAL A 77 11.63 0.02 -1.02
C VAL A 77 12.34 -0.31 -2.33
N ASP A 78 12.87 -1.51 -2.43
CA ASP A 78 13.24 -2.12 -3.70
C ASP A 78 12.02 -2.82 -4.28
N CYS A 79 11.34 -2.15 -5.19
CA CYS A 79 10.12 -2.67 -5.82
C CYS A 79 10.39 -3.89 -6.70
N THR A 80 11.61 -4.02 -7.27
CA THR A 80 11.98 -5.13 -8.15
C THR A 80 12.17 -6.41 -7.34
N ASN A 81 12.92 -6.32 -6.24
CA ASN A 81 13.18 -7.45 -5.35
C ASN A 81 12.12 -7.60 -4.25
N ARG A 82 11.17 -6.68 -4.19
CA ARG A 82 10.00 -6.73 -3.29
C ARG A 82 10.38 -6.72 -1.80
N ILE A 83 11.44 -5.92 -1.49
CA ILE A 83 12.07 -5.85 -0.16
C ILE A 83 11.97 -4.42 0.38
N VAL A 84 11.69 -4.31 1.67
CA VAL A 84 11.94 -3.06 2.42
C VAL A 84 13.40 -3.07 2.84
N LEU A 85 14.21 -2.16 2.30
CA LEU A 85 15.66 -2.10 2.55
C LEU A 85 15.99 -1.46 3.90
N GLY A 86 15.22 -0.48 4.36
CA GLY A 86 15.43 0.26 5.60
C GLY A 86 14.78 1.64 5.59
N GLY A 87 15.22 2.54 6.47
CA GLY A 87 14.71 3.92 6.53
C GLY A 87 13.32 4.05 7.19
N ALA A 88 12.94 3.07 8.01
CA ALA A 88 11.71 3.07 8.80
C ALA A 88 12.03 2.71 10.25
N GLU A 89 12.90 3.49 10.90
CA GLU A 89 13.44 3.21 12.23
C GLU A 89 12.35 3.14 13.32
N ASN A 90 11.18 3.68 13.05
CA ASN A 90 10.02 3.59 13.93
C ASN A 90 9.38 2.20 13.97
N ILE A 91 9.75 1.29 13.05
CA ILE A 91 9.27 -0.10 13.04
C ILE A 91 10.46 -1.03 13.26
N LYS A 92 10.59 -1.54 14.46
CA LYS A 92 11.70 -2.42 14.82
C LYS A 92 11.67 -3.72 14.02
N GLY A 93 12.74 -4.01 13.28
CA GLY A 93 12.88 -5.21 12.45
C GLY A 93 12.27 -5.06 11.05
N TRP A 94 12.05 -3.83 10.56
CA TRP A 94 11.49 -3.54 9.24
C TRP A 94 12.52 -3.50 8.11
N GLU A 95 13.80 -3.69 8.44
CA GLU A 95 14.91 -3.69 7.48
C GLU A 95 15.12 -5.06 6.85
N ASN A 96 15.52 -5.08 5.59
CA ASN A 96 15.77 -6.30 4.79
C ASN A 96 14.61 -7.30 4.82
N LEU A 97 13.38 -6.77 4.88
CA LEU A 97 12.18 -7.55 4.99
C LEU A 97 11.57 -7.84 3.61
N HIS A 98 11.47 -9.10 3.23
CA HIS A 98 10.74 -9.57 2.06
C HIS A 98 9.23 -9.53 2.31
N LEU A 99 8.70 -8.31 2.46
CA LEU A 99 7.33 -8.11 2.93
C LEU A 99 6.29 -8.65 1.94
N ALA A 100 6.48 -8.41 0.63
CA ALA A 100 5.52 -8.89 -0.36
C ALA A 100 5.44 -10.42 -0.38
N ASP A 101 6.58 -11.11 -0.36
CA ASP A 101 6.62 -12.57 -0.34
C ASP A 101 5.95 -13.15 0.91
N ARG A 102 6.14 -12.47 2.05
CA ARG A 102 5.49 -12.86 3.29
C ARG A 102 3.97 -12.71 3.20
N ILE A 103 3.48 -11.58 2.67
CA ILE A 103 2.03 -11.34 2.49
C ILE A 103 1.44 -12.32 1.48
N GLU A 104 2.10 -12.57 0.36
CA GLU A 104 1.64 -13.57 -0.62
C GLU A 104 1.54 -14.98 -0.03
N THR A 105 2.54 -15.38 0.74
CA THR A 105 2.55 -16.70 1.40
C THR A 105 1.37 -16.86 2.36
N GLU A 106 1.05 -15.82 3.12
CA GLU A 106 -0.02 -15.86 4.12
C GLU A 106 -1.42 -15.69 3.53
N THR A 107 -1.56 -14.99 2.40
CA THR A 107 -2.88 -14.61 1.85
C THR A 107 -3.27 -15.36 0.58
N GLY A 108 -2.28 -15.87 -0.14
CA GLY A 108 -2.44 -16.49 -1.46
C GLY A 108 -2.74 -15.49 -2.59
N ILE A 109 -2.58 -14.17 -2.34
CA ILE A 109 -2.85 -13.12 -3.32
C ILE A 109 -1.54 -12.43 -3.70
N PRO A 110 -1.25 -12.19 -5.00
CA PRO A 110 -0.07 -11.46 -5.43
C PRO A 110 0.04 -10.08 -4.77
N ALA A 111 1.22 -9.71 -4.26
CA ALA A 111 1.43 -8.44 -3.58
C ALA A 111 2.59 -7.65 -4.19
N LEU A 112 2.42 -6.34 -4.27
CA LEU A 112 3.43 -5.37 -4.69
C LEU A 112 3.71 -4.37 -3.58
N LEU A 113 4.94 -3.90 -3.50
CA LEU A 113 5.38 -2.89 -2.53
C LEU A 113 5.77 -1.60 -3.23
N GLY A 114 5.57 -0.50 -2.53
CA GLY A 114 6.13 0.78 -2.87
C GLY A 114 6.31 1.66 -1.63
N ASN A 115 7.14 2.70 -1.75
CA ASN A 115 7.19 3.72 -0.72
C ASN A 115 5.84 4.45 -0.65
N ASP A 116 5.35 4.74 0.54
CA ASP A 116 4.06 5.37 0.80
C ASP A 116 3.85 6.70 0.06
N ALA A 117 4.83 7.62 0.12
CA ALA A 117 4.76 8.90 -0.58
C ALA A 117 4.81 8.73 -2.11
N ASN A 118 5.59 7.79 -2.61
CA ASN A 118 5.66 7.47 -4.04
C ASN A 118 4.33 6.93 -4.56
N LEU A 119 3.72 5.98 -3.86
CA LEU A 119 2.42 5.41 -4.25
C LEU A 119 1.30 6.44 -4.13
N MET A 120 1.36 7.35 -3.14
CA MET A 120 0.43 8.47 -3.08
C MET A 120 0.55 9.36 -4.33
N GLY A 121 1.77 9.74 -4.71
CA GLY A 121 2.01 10.54 -5.93
C GLY A 121 1.52 9.84 -7.20
N LEU A 122 1.70 8.52 -7.29
CA LEU A 122 1.17 7.74 -8.42
C LEU A 122 -0.37 7.75 -8.42
N GLY A 123 -1.00 7.54 -7.28
CA GLY A 123 -2.45 7.58 -7.12
C GLY A 123 -3.05 8.93 -7.49
N GLU A 124 -2.43 10.03 -7.05
CA GLU A 124 -2.82 11.39 -7.40
C GLU A 124 -2.63 11.70 -8.91
N THR A 125 -1.64 11.10 -9.54
CA THR A 125 -1.45 11.22 -11.00
C THR A 125 -2.54 10.50 -11.78
N MET A 126 -2.96 9.35 -11.31
CA MET A 126 -3.95 8.51 -12.00
C MET A 126 -5.40 8.96 -11.74
N TYR A 127 -5.74 9.32 -10.51
CA TYR A 127 -7.12 9.51 -10.06
C TYR A 127 -7.37 10.84 -9.34
N GLY A 128 -6.35 11.64 -9.07
CA GLY A 128 -6.44 12.84 -8.23
C GLY A 128 -5.96 14.11 -8.91
N ALA A 129 -5.31 14.98 -8.14
CA ALA A 129 -4.92 16.34 -8.54
C ALA A 129 -3.91 16.40 -9.70
N GLY A 130 -3.15 15.32 -9.94
CA GLY A 130 -2.20 15.20 -11.03
C GLY A 130 -2.77 14.62 -12.34
N GLN A 131 -4.06 14.31 -12.37
CA GLN A 131 -4.70 13.67 -13.53
C GLN A 131 -4.54 14.51 -14.81
N GLY A 132 -4.06 13.87 -15.87
CA GLY A 132 -3.80 14.53 -17.16
C GLY A 132 -2.45 15.23 -17.28
N ALA A 133 -1.68 15.35 -16.20
CA ALA A 133 -0.32 15.86 -16.25
C ALA A 133 0.70 14.74 -16.52
N THR A 134 1.70 15.02 -17.36
CA THR A 134 2.77 14.05 -17.69
C THR A 134 3.96 14.14 -16.74
N HIS A 135 4.15 15.29 -16.11
CA HIS A 135 5.24 15.56 -15.15
C HIS A 135 4.64 16.21 -13.91
N VAL A 136 4.81 15.57 -12.75
CA VAL A 136 4.25 16.06 -11.50
C VAL A 136 5.25 15.87 -10.36
N VAL A 137 5.32 16.84 -9.48
CA VAL A 137 6.00 16.74 -8.18
C VAL A 137 4.95 16.82 -7.09
N PHE A 138 4.93 15.82 -6.24
CA PHE A 138 4.07 15.77 -5.07
C PHE A 138 4.89 15.96 -3.80
N LEU A 139 4.33 16.68 -2.86
CA LEU A 139 4.87 16.83 -1.51
C LEU A 139 3.82 16.40 -0.50
N THR A 140 4.21 15.55 0.43
CA THR A 140 3.41 15.23 1.62
C THR A 140 3.98 15.95 2.82
N VAL A 141 3.12 16.60 3.58
CA VAL A 141 3.50 17.27 4.82
C VAL A 141 2.65 16.68 5.95
N GLY A 142 3.31 15.98 6.85
CA GLY A 142 2.70 15.34 8.01
C GLY A 142 3.66 15.36 9.20
N THR A 143 3.88 14.23 9.86
CA THR A 143 4.93 14.09 10.89
C THR A 143 6.33 14.35 10.31
N GLY A 144 6.52 14.03 9.03
CA GLY A 144 7.69 14.33 8.23
C GLY A 144 7.29 14.96 6.89
N ILE A 145 8.27 15.17 6.03
CA ILE A 145 8.08 15.59 4.65
C ILE A 145 8.45 14.42 3.76
N GLY A 146 7.53 14.02 2.91
CA GLY A 146 7.75 13.03 1.85
C GLY A 146 7.45 13.65 0.49
N GLY A 147 7.76 12.93 -0.57
CA GLY A 147 7.43 13.39 -1.92
C GLY A 147 7.59 12.31 -2.95
N ALA A 148 7.02 12.60 -4.13
CA ALA A 148 7.13 11.77 -5.32
C ALA A 148 7.37 12.66 -6.54
N VAL A 149 8.14 12.14 -7.48
CA VAL A 149 8.36 12.77 -8.78
C VAL A 149 7.88 11.80 -9.85
N VAL A 150 6.92 12.24 -10.63
CA VAL A 150 6.39 11.48 -11.78
C VAL A 150 6.85 12.17 -13.06
N ILE A 151 7.53 11.43 -13.94
CA ILE A 151 8.02 11.90 -15.23
C ILE A 151 7.46 10.99 -16.31
N GLU A 152 6.79 11.56 -17.31
CA GLU A 152 6.13 10.81 -18.39
C GLU A 152 5.17 9.70 -17.86
N GLY A 153 4.47 10.01 -16.74
CA GLY A 153 3.54 9.09 -16.11
C GLY A 153 4.19 7.94 -15.32
N LYS A 154 5.50 8.01 -15.06
CA LYS A 154 6.26 7.00 -14.32
C LYS A 154 6.90 7.60 -13.08
N LEU A 155 6.89 6.85 -11.98
CA LEU A 155 7.66 7.10 -10.77
C LEU A 155 9.16 6.89 -11.02
#